data_e014f62ad91d3f925cd5953672d5804f
#
_entry.id   e014f62ad91d3f925cd5953672d5804f
#
_cell.length_a   1.000
_cell.length_b   1.000
_cell.length_c   1.000
_cell.angle_alpha   90.00
_cell.angle_beta   90.00
_cell.angle_gamma   90.00
#
_symmetry.space_group_name_H-M   'P 1'
#
loop_
_entity.id
_entity.type
_entity.pdbx_description
1 polymer ?
#
loop_
_entity_poly.entity_id
_entity_poly.type
_entity_poly.pdbx_seq_one_letter_code
_entity_poly.pdbx_strand_id
1 'polypeptide(L)'
;MAQHDYVIENSTGANVRADINNALLAISSNNSGSSAPSTNYASQYFANTNTSMMQLRNTANNAHINLFSLAGAPAFPVDGTINSINIGKGANSVAGNTVLGELALDAAVSGGSNTAVGLNALTALTSGTQNSSIGAYSLQSSTTASYNTALGYDALGDVTTGESNTAVGRQALRKNTTAANNTAVGSDALGANTTGTQNVAVGTFALDANTTADGNVAVGYNALTANTTGNNNTAVGDRALSSHTTAANVTGIGTQALGSNTTGHSNTSVGMQSLFTNTTGDSNTALGKDALRANTTASNNTAIGRSAMILNTTGYQNVAVGNFTLDAITDGNSCTAVRYAALSANTANNGSAFGANALISNTSGADNNAFGAASLLANTTGLRNGAFGVSCLQANTTGQSNNAFGYAALAANTTASNNTAFGHAALAANTTGTQNTGVGALALDANTTGNYNVAMGVGTLGSNTTATGNTGLGYTALATNTTGANNVAVGYEALNLNSTASNNTGLGYQALKANTTGAANVAVGTQALDAN
;
A
#
# COMPACT_ATOMS: atom_id res chain seq x y z
N MET A 1 -16.54 -71.64 -25.69
CA MET A 1 -17.72 -71.18 -26.47
C MET A 1 -17.42 -71.37 -27.93
N ALA A 2 -18.38 -71.85 -28.72
CA ALA A 2 -18.14 -72.08 -30.14
C ALA A 2 -18.10 -70.76 -30.90
N GLN A 3 -17.06 -70.61 -31.72
CA GLN A 3 -17.01 -69.59 -32.75
C GLN A 3 -17.67 -70.07 -34.01
N HIS A 4 -18.43 -69.23 -34.71
CA HIS A 4 -19.10 -69.55 -35.95
C HIS A 4 -18.63 -68.54 -37.03
N ASP A 5 -18.41 -69.05 -38.23
CA ASP A 5 -17.98 -68.25 -39.36
C ASP A 5 -19.09 -67.51 -40.11
N TYR A 6 -20.30 -67.62 -39.64
CA TYR A 6 -21.53 -67.06 -40.21
C TYR A 6 -21.90 -67.61 -41.62
N VAL A 7 -21.20 -68.63 -42.06
CA VAL A 7 -21.56 -69.29 -43.34
C VAL A 7 -22.51 -70.43 -43.08
N ILE A 8 -23.73 -70.37 -43.65
CA ILE A 8 -24.72 -71.44 -43.58
C ILE A 8 -24.57 -72.19 -44.87
N GLU A 9 -24.05 -73.41 -44.77
CA GLU A 9 -23.93 -74.31 -45.94
C GLU A 9 -25.30 -74.82 -46.41
N ASN A 10 -25.45 -74.90 -47.74
CA ASN A 10 -26.64 -75.44 -48.36
C ASN A 10 -26.62 -76.96 -48.26
N SER A 11 -27.13 -77.52 -47.13
CA SER A 11 -27.11 -78.92 -46.81
C SER A 11 -28.51 -79.37 -46.32
N THR A 12 -28.66 -80.58 -45.74
CA THR A 12 -29.92 -81.07 -45.22
C THR A 12 -30.49 -80.16 -44.13
N GLY A 13 -31.82 -80.14 -43.95
CA GLY A 13 -32.51 -79.26 -42.98
C GLY A 13 -32.04 -79.40 -41.53
N ALA A 14 -31.40 -80.50 -41.13
CA ALA A 14 -30.81 -80.72 -39.81
C ALA A 14 -29.46 -79.90 -39.68
N ASN A 15 -28.65 -79.93 -40.74
CA ASN A 15 -27.37 -79.22 -40.75
C ASN A 15 -27.59 -77.69 -40.84
N VAL A 16 -28.54 -77.23 -41.65
CA VAL A 16 -28.93 -75.82 -41.71
C VAL A 16 -29.39 -75.30 -40.34
N ARG A 17 -30.15 -76.09 -39.58
CA ARG A 17 -30.61 -75.73 -38.24
C ARG A 17 -29.43 -75.66 -37.26
N ALA A 18 -28.50 -76.60 -37.35
CA ALA A 18 -27.29 -76.61 -36.53
C ALA A 18 -26.44 -75.38 -36.82
N ASP A 19 -26.26 -75.02 -38.09
CA ASP A 19 -25.47 -73.81 -38.48
C ASP A 19 -26.16 -72.54 -38.02
N ILE A 20 -27.46 -72.41 -38.10
CA ILE A 20 -28.21 -71.26 -37.55
C ILE A 20 -28.08 -71.20 -36.04
N ASN A 21 -28.18 -72.29 -35.32
CA ASN A 21 -28.02 -72.33 -33.87
C ASN A 21 -26.59 -71.95 -33.48
N ASN A 22 -25.55 -72.41 -34.20
CA ASN A 22 -24.15 -72.07 -33.95
C ASN A 22 -23.87 -70.60 -34.26
N ALA A 23 -24.44 -70.03 -35.33
CA ALA A 23 -24.37 -68.64 -35.66
C ALA A 23 -25.01 -67.75 -34.56
N LEU A 24 -26.16 -68.09 -34.06
CA LEU A 24 -26.85 -67.41 -32.97
C LEU A 24 -26.06 -67.47 -31.65
N LEU A 25 -25.44 -68.62 -31.34
CA LEU A 25 -24.57 -68.80 -30.19
C LEU A 25 -23.31 -67.95 -30.32
N ALA A 26 -22.68 -67.82 -31.50
CA ALA A 26 -21.56 -67.00 -31.76
C ALA A 26 -21.89 -65.49 -31.65
N ILE A 27 -23.06 -65.08 -32.14
CA ILE A 27 -23.55 -63.68 -31.98
C ILE A 27 -23.83 -63.42 -30.51
N SER A 28 -24.49 -64.29 -29.78
CA SER A 28 -24.85 -64.12 -28.37
C SER A 28 -23.59 -64.09 -27.45
N SER A 29 -22.53 -64.78 -27.87
CA SER A 29 -21.25 -64.81 -27.16
C SER A 29 -20.25 -63.69 -27.61
N ASN A 30 -20.69 -62.74 -28.42
CA ASN A 30 -19.85 -61.71 -29.05
C ASN A 30 -18.65 -62.29 -29.80
N ASN A 31 -18.81 -63.42 -30.48
CA ASN A 31 -17.72 -64.12 -31.19
C ASN A 31 -16.46 -64.30 -30.31
N SER A 32 -16.61 -64.80 -29.10
CA SER A 32 -15.49 -64.99 -28.18
C SER A 32 -14.77 -66.33 -28.42
N GLY A 33 -13.44 -66.33 -28.24
CA GLY A 33 -12.61 -67.53 -28.36
C GLY A 33 -11.13 -67.24 -28.20
N SER A 34 -10.29 -68.29 -28.17
CA SER A 34 -8.82 -68.20 -28.05
C SER A 34 -8.13 -67.80 -29.37
N SER A 35 -8.80 -67.89 -30.48
CA SER A 35 -8.32 -67.48 -31.82
C SER A 35 -9.44 -66.77 -32.57
N ALA A 36 -9.06 -65.95 -33.56
CA ALA A 36 -10.06 -65.31 -34.40
C ALA A 36 -10.84 -66.34 -35.24
N PRO A 37 -12.12 -66.08 -35.58
CA PRO A 37 -12.88 -66.91 -36.53
C PRO A 37 -12.13 -67.10 -37.84
N SER A 38 -12.31 -68.28 -38.42
CA SER A 38 -11.70 -68.60 -39.74
C SER A 38 -12.18 -67.68 -40.86
N THR A 39 -13.42 -67.22 -40.74
CA THR A 39 -14.02 -66.23 -41.67
C THR A 39 -14.24 -64.92 -40.90
N ASN A 40 -13.62 -63.84 -41.36
CA ASN A 40 -13.70 -62.54 -40.76
C ASN A 40 -14.28 -61.52 -41.74
N TYR A 41 -15.05 -60.57 -41.22
CA TYR A 41 -15.59 -59.45 -41.97
C TYR A 41 -15.07 -58.13 -41.41
N ALA A 42 -14.88 -57.16 -42.26
CA ALA A 42 -14.49 -55.82 -41.82
C ALA A 42 -15.48 -55.26 -40.78
N SER A 43 -14.96 -54.57 -39.80
CA SER A 43 -15.75 -54.02 -38.67
C SER A 43 -16.46 -55.04 -37.75
N GLN A 44 -16.06 -56.30 -37.76
CA GLN A 44 -16.56 -57.33 -36.86
C GLN A 44 -15.89 -57.24 -35.50
N TYR A 45 -16.70 -57.29 -34.44
CA TYR A 45 -16.19 -57.41 -33.05
C TYR A 45 -15.85 -58.86 -32.71
N PHE A 46 -14.75 -59.04 -31.97
CA PHE A 46 -14.30 -60.34 -31.50
C PHE A 46 -13.71 -60.22 -30.07
N ALA A 47 -14.21 -61.06 -29.14
CA ALA A 47 -13.65 -61.17 -27.80
C ALA A 47 -12.54 -62.24 -27.81
N ASN A 48 -11.28 -61.83 -27.86
CA ASN A 48 -10.13 -62.73 -27.83
C ASN A 48 -9.80 -63.10 -26.38
N THR A 49 -10.14 -64.36 -26.03
CA THR A 49 -9.93 -64.87 -24.66
C THR A 49 -8.48 -65.20 -24.36
N ASN A 50 -7.63 -65.45 -25.37
CA ASN A 50 -6.18 -65.65 -25.19
C ASN A 50 -5.46 -64.38 -24.78
N THR A 51 -5.84 -63.26 -25.38
CA THR A 51 -5.28 -61.95 -25.06
C THR A 51 -6.09 -61.17 -24.06
N SER A 52 -7.25 -61.72 -23.65
CA SER A 52 -8.24 -61.05 -22.81
C SER A 52 -8.66 -59.65 -23.32
N MET A 53 -8.83 -59.52 -24.64
CA MET A 53 -9.15 -58.27 -25.31
C MET A 53 -10.43 -58.37 -26.17
N MET A 54 -11.26 -57.33 -26.12
CA MET A 54 -12.24 -57.09 -27.16
C MET A 54 -11.56 -56.44 -28.35
N GLN A 55 -11.71 -57.01 -29.53
CA GLN A 55 -11.06 -56.60 -30.77
C GLN A 55 -12.09 -56.21 -31.82
N LEU A 56 -11.74 -55.25 -32.68
CA LEU A 56 -12.48 -54.90 -33.88
C LEU A 56 -11.65 -55.26 -35.11
N ARG A 57 -12.24 -55.93 -36.08
CA ARG A 57 -11.60 -56.12 -37.37
C ARG A 57 -11.53 -54.78 -38.11
N ASN A 58 -10.32 -54.37 -38.61
CA ASN A 58 -10.18 -53.10 -39.33
C ASN A 58 -10.94 -53.10 -40.69
N THR A 59 -11.18 -51.95 -41.23
CA THR A 59 -11.93 -51.78 -42.49
C THR A 59 -11.25 -52.47 -43.71
N ALA A 60 -9.95 -52.64 -43.69
CA ALA A 60 -9.18 -53.39 -44.71
C ALA A 60 -9.28 -54.89 -44.52
N ASN A 61 -9.92 -55.38 -43.48
CA ASN A 61 -10.11 -56.81 -43.11
C ASN A 61 -8.77 -57.60 -43.02
N ASN A 62 -7.67 -56.94 -42.65
CA ASN A 62 -6.34 -57.55 -42.58
C ASN A 62 -5.72 -57.55 -41.16
N ALA A 63 -6.33 -56.89 -40.19
CA ALA A 63 -5.84 -56.82 -38.81
C ALA A 63 -6.97 -56.67 -37.78
N HIS A 64 -6.72 -57.07 -36.54
CA HIS A 64 -7.59 -56.79 -35.38
C HIS A 64 -7.05 -55.59 -34.61
N ILE A 65 -7.93 -54.67 -34.24
CA ILE A 65 -7.66 -53.51 -33.41
C ILE A 65 -8.15 -53.85 -31.99
N ASN A 66 -7.32 -53.80 -30.99
CA ASN A 66 -7.71 -53.97 -29.60
C ASN A 66 -8.51 -52.74 -29.12
N LEU A 67 -9.70 -52.95 -28.59
CA LEU A 67 -10.57 -51.87 -28.11
C LEU A 67 -10.52 -51.69 -26.59
N PHE A 68 -10.69 -52.78 -25.84
CA PHE A 68 -10.65 -52.78 -24.37
C PHE A 68 -10.40 -54.20 -23.84
N SER A 69 -9.95 -54.32 -22.57
CA SER A 69 -9.78 -55.64 -21.93
C SER A 69 -11.14 -56.27 -21.58
N LEU A 70 -11.21 -57.61 -21.62
CA LEU A 70 -12.41 -58.34 -21.19
C LEU A 70 -12.65 -58.25 -19.66
N ALA A 71 -11.68 -57.74 -18.90
CA ALA A 71 -11.81 -57.40 -17.47
C ALA A 71 -12.51 -56.05 -17.23
N GLY A 72 -13.00 -55.38 -18.30
CA GLY A 72 -13.74 -54.13 -18.21
C GLY A 72 -12.89 -52.84 -18.18
N ALA A 73 -11.56 -52.94 -18.19
CA ALA A 73 -10.71 -51.79 -18.36
C ALA A 73 -10.44 -51.50 -19.85
N PRO A 74 -10.55 -50.26 -20.34
CA PRO A 74 -10.10 -49.93 -21.69
C PRO A 74 -8.60 -50.25 -21.77
N ALA A 75 -8.23 -51.17 -22.68
CA ALA A 75 -6.86 -51.53 -22.89
C ALA A 75 -6.40 -50.95 -24.21
N PHE A 76 -5.82 -49.76 -24.12
CA PHE A 76 -4.91 -49.28 -25.18
C PHE A 76 -3.52 -49.86 -24.85
N PRO A 77 -3.04 -50.91 -25.52
CA PRO A 77 -1.77 -51.56 -25.20
C PRO A 77 -0.56 -50.68 -25.54
N VAL A 78 -0.78 -49.64 -26.27
CA VAL A 78 0.14 -48.56 -26.61
C VAL A 78 -0.69 -47.28 -26.74
N ASP A 79 -0.06 -46.09 -26.69
CA ASP A 79 -0.71 -44.83 -26.98
C ASP A 79 -1.53 -44.93 -28.25
N GLY A 80 -2.81 -44.67 -28.15
CA GLY A 80 -3.74 -44.73 -29.27
C GLY A 80 -4.01 -43.34 -29.84
N THR A 81 -4.33 -43.28 -31.15
CA THR A 81 -4.87 -42.06 -31.76
C THR A 81 -6.32 -42.30 -32.17
N ILE A 82 -7.20 -41.38 -31.78
CA ILE A 82 -8.59 -41.33 -32.26
C ILE A 82 -8.75 -39.97 -32.96
N ASN A 83 -8.97 -39.99 -34.30
CA ASN A 83 -9.06 -38.76 -35.11
C ASN A 83 -7.89 -37.80 -34.91
N SER A 84 -6.65 -38.31 -34.98
CA SER A 84 -5.38 -37.56 -34.74
C SER A 84 -5.15 -37.12 -33.29
N ILE A 85 -6.03 -37.43 -32.35
CA ILE A 85 -5.86 -37.13 -30.94
C ILE A 85 -5.07 -38.24 -30.26
N ASN A 86 -3.89 -37.96 -29.71
CA ASN A 86 -3.11 -38.88 -28.89
C ASN A 86 -3.79 -39.12 -27.55
N ILE A 87 -3.98 -40.38 -27.14
CA ILE A 87 -4.53 -40.77 -25.85
C ILE A 87 -3.62 -41.85 -25.24
N GLY A 88 -3.02 -41.55 -24.08
CA GLY A 88 -2.15 -42.52 -23.47
C GLY A 88 -1.09 -41.91 -22.54
N LYS A 89 0.18 -42.30 -22.71
CA LYS A 89 1.35 -41.89 -21.92
C LYS A 89 2.35 -41.06 -22.70
N GLY A 90 2.11 -40.82 -24.00
CA GLY A 90 3.01 -40.10 -24.92
C GLY A 90 4.11 -40.99 -25.47
N ALA A 91 5.00 -40.40 -26.29
CA ALA A 91 6.12 -41.13 -26.86
C ALA A 91 6.94 -41.87 -25.79
N ASN A 92 7.36 -43.08 -26.08
CA ASN A 92 8.03 -44.02 -25.16
C ASN A 92 7.17 -44.59 -24.02
N SER A 93 5.87 -44.30 -23.94
CA SER A 93 4.93 -44.85 -22.93
C SER A 93 5.43 -44.79 -21.48
N VAL A 94 6.05 -43.68 -21.08
CA VAL A 94 6.68 -43.51 -19.74
C VAL A 94 5.62 -43.57 -18.64
N ALA A 95 5.91 -44.29 -17.58
CA ALA A 95 5.01 -44.45 -16.46
C ALA A 95 4.63 -43.14 -15.77
N GLY A 96 3.37 -43.00 -15.40
CA GLY A 96 2.86 -41.80 -14.73
C GLY A 96 2.48 -40.64 -15.66
N ASN A 97 2.83 -40.67 -16.94
CA ASN A 97 2.39 -39.65 -17.89
C ASN A 97 0.91 -39.84 -18.28
N THR A 98 0.21 -38.73 -18.53
CA THR A 98 -1.17 -38.69 -19.05
C THR A 98 -1.22 -37.75 -20.25
N VAL A 99 -1.70 -38.24 -21.39
CA VAL A 99 -1.73 -37.48 -22.66
C VAL A 99 -3.11 -37.50 -23.26
N LEU A 100 -3.59 -36.32 -23.68
CA LEU A 100 -4.83 -36.17 -24.47
C LEU A 100 -4.67 -34.96 -25.42
N GLY A 101 -4.34 -35.21 -26.69
CA GLY A 101 -4.24 -34.12 -27.66
C GLY A 101 -3.40 -34.48 -28.89
N GLU A 102 -3.61 -33.76 -29.99
CA GLU A 102 -2.79 -33.87 -31.18
C GLU A 102 -1.37 -33.37 -30.86
N LEU A 103 -0.35 -34.16 -31.18
CA LEU A 103 1.07 -33.88 -30.91
C LEU A 103 1.38 -33.55 -29.44
N ALA A 104 0.52 -33.95 -28.50
CA ALA A 104 0.80 -33.78 -27.08
C ALA A 104 1.85 -34.81 -26.63
N LEU A 105 2.90 -34.35 -25.91
CA LEU A 105 4.03 -35.15 -25.40
C LEU A 105 4.63 -36.08 -26.48
N ASP A 106 4.86 -35.51 -27.68
CA ASP A 106 5.23 -36.27 -28.88
C ASP A 106 6.74 -36.52 -29.02
N ALA A 107 7.61 -35.75 -28.31
CA ALA A 107 9.04 -36.02 -28.28
C ALA A 107 9.36 -37.32 -27.54
N ALA A 108 10.54 -37.89 -27.78
CA ALA A 108 11.02 -39.08 -27.09
C ALA A 108 11.30 -38.81 -25.59
N VAL A 109 10.24 -38.76 -24.80
CA VAL A 109 10.30 -38.40 -23.37
C VAL A 109 10.87 -39.54 -22.52
N SER A 110 11.73 -39.19 -21.54
CA SER A 110 12.20 -40.06 -20.48
C SER A 110 11.66 -39.69 -19.10
N GLY A 111 11.18 -38.45 -18.93
CA GLY A 111 10.59 -37.94 -17.71
C GLY A 111 9.17 -38.44 -17.47
N GLY A 112 8.83 -38.78 -16.21
CA GLY A 112 7.51 -39.29 -15.82
C GLY A 112 6.69 -38.27 -15.04
N SER A 113 5.43 -38.67 -14.75
CA SER A 113 4.45 -37.89 -13.98
C SER A 113 4.06 -36.57 -14.63
N ASN A 114 4.06 -36.49 -15.96
CA ASN A 114 3.60 -35.33 -16.71
C ASN A 114 2.15 -35.52 -17.19
N THR A 115 1.38 -34.45 -17.16
CA THR A 115 0.04 -34.36 -17.75
C THR A 115 0.07 -33.40 -18.93
N ALA A 116 -0.32 -33.87 -20.12
CA ALA A 116 -0.35 -33.08 -21.36
C ALA A 116 -1.75 -33.18 -22.01
N VAL A 117 -2.52 -32.11 -21.96
CA VAL A 117 -3.88 -32.04 -22.54
C VAL A 117 -3.99 -30.85 -23.49
N GLY A 118 -4.15 -31.10 -24.76
CA GLY A 118 -4.27 -30.04 -25.78
C GLY A 118 -3.33 -30.22 -26.95
N LEU A 119 -3.59 -29.50 -28.05
CA LEU A 119 -2.73 -29.46 -29.23
C LEU A 119 -1.32 -28.98 -28.85
N ASN A 120 -0.29 -29.75 -29.19
CA ASN A 120 1.14 -29.44 -28.92
C ASN A 120 1.47 -29.21 -27.42
N ALA A 121 0.65 -29.68 -26.48
CA ALA A 121 0.98 -29.59 -25.08
C ALA A 121 2.22 -30.42 -24.75
N LEU A 122 3.30 -29.82 -24.15
CA LEU A 122 4.59 -30.49 -23.83
C LEU A 122 5.24 -31.20 -25.03
N THR A 123 5.02 -30.73 -26.26
CA THR A 123 5.46 -31.45 -27.46
C THR A 123 6.99 -31.66 -27.55
N ALA A 124 7.81 -30.75 -26.99
CA ALA A 124 9.28 -30.82 -27.04
C ALA A 124 9.93 -31.48 -25.82
N LEU A 125 9.15 -31.96 -24.84
CA LEU A 125 9.68 -32.46 -23.57
C LEU A 125 10.52 -33.73 -23.75
N THR A 126 11.75 -33.73 -23.21
CA THR A 126 12.67 -34.88 -23.30
C THR A 126 12.91 -35.57 -21.97
N SER A 127 13.21 -34.83 -20.90
CA SER A 127 13.53 -35.43 -19.58
C SER A 127 12.83 -34.79 -18.38
N GLY A 128 12.09 -33.67 -18.56
CA GLY A 128 11.37 -33.02 -17.47
C GLY A 128 10.29 -33.89 -16.83
N THR A 129 10.06 -33.68 -15.54
CA THR A 129 9.12 -34.47 -14.73
C THR A 129 8.11 -33.59 -14.00
N GLN A 130 6.96 -34.17 -13.65
CA GLN A 130 5.95 -33.53 -12.78
C GLN A 130 5.42 -32.21 -13.33
N ASN A 131 5.28 -32.10 -14.65
CA ASN A 131 4.63 -30.95 -15.29
C ASN A 131 3.14 -31.22 -15.51
N SER A 132 2.31 -30.20 -15.29
CA SER A 132 0.89 -30.22 -15.63
C SER A 132 0.63 -29.18 -16.73
N SER A 133 0.31 -29.62 -17.94
CA SER A 133 0.12 -28.81 -19.14
C SER A 133 -1.29 -29.04 -19.69
N ILE A 134 -2.15 -28.05 -19.59
CA ILE A 134 -3.55 -28.12 -20.06
C ILE A 134 -3.86 -26.88 -20.90
N GLY A 135 -3.96 -27.07 -22.21
CA GLY A 135 -4.21 -26.00 -23.17
C GLY A 135 -3.38 -26.18 -24.44
N ALA A 136 -3.89 -25.68 -25.57
CA ALA A 136 -3.12 -25.72 -26.81
C ALA A 136 -1.84 -24.87 -26.67
N TYR A 137 -0.71 -25.44 -27.11
CA TYR A 137 0.63 -24.84 -27.05
C TYR A 137 1.18 -24.57 -25.64
N SER A 138 0.54 -25.09 -24.59
CA SER A 138 1.07 -24.95 -23.22
C SER A 138 2.36 -25.77 -23.08
N LEU A 139 3.42 -25.16 -22.48
CA LEU A 139 4.74 -25.77 -22.27
C LEU A 139 5.35 -26.39 -23.56
N GLN A 140 4.99 -25.88 -24.73
CA GLN A 140 5.35 -26.51 -26.02
C GLN A 140 6.86 -26.58 -26.27
N SER A 141 7.65 -25.59 -25.79
CA SER A 141 9.11 -25.53 -25.98
C SER A 141 9.90 -26.18 -24.86
N SER A 142 9.22 -26.70 -23.83
CA SER A 142 9.87 -27.31 -22.64
C SER A 142 10.66 -28.53 -23.03
N THR A 143 11.96 -28.54 -22.67
CA THR A 143 12.85 -29.70 -22.94
C THR A 143 13.16 -30.49 -21.68
N THR A 144 13.70 -29.84 -20.66
CA THR A 144 14.14 -30.49 -19.42
C THR A 144 13.44 -29.92 -18.17
N ALA A 145 12.60 -28.91 -18.33
CA ALA A 145 11.92 -28.23 -17.25
C ALA A 145 11.01 -29.17 -16.45
N SER A 146 10.96 -28.98 -15.13
CA SER A 146 10.20 -29.80 -14.19
C SER A 146 9.34 -28.95 -13.26
N TYR A 147 8.31 -29.56 -12.66
CA TYR A 147 7.46 -28.94 -11.63
C TYR A 147 6.67 -27.73 -12.11
N ASN A 148 6.40 -27.62 -13.40
CA ASN A 148 5.62 -26.51 -13.95
C ASN A 148 4.13 -26.86 -14.04
N THR A 149 3.27 -25.89 -13.75
CA THR A 149 1.81 -25.96 -13.99
C THR A 149 1.42 -24.91 -15.02
N ALA A 150 0.92 -25.34 -16.17
CA ALA A 150 0.42 -24.47 -17.24
C ALA A 150 -1.03 -24.82 -17.56
N LEU A 151 -1.93 -23.87 -17.35
CA LEU A 151 -3.36 -24.00 -17.68
C LEU A 151 -3.80 -22.81 -18.55
N GLY A 152 -3.94 -23.02 -19.83
CA GLY A 152 -4.36 -21.99 -20.77
C GLY A 152 -3.66 -22.09 -22.13
N TYR A 153 -4.22 -21.40 -23.13
CA TYR A 153 -3.60 -21.28 -24.43
C TYR A 153 -2.22 -20.61 -24.32
N ASP A 154 -1.16 -21.30 -24.81
CA ASP A 154 0.21 -20.79 -24.88
C ASP A 154 0.79 -20.36 -23.50
N ALA A 155 0.26 -20.94 -22.41
CA ALA A 155 0.80 -20.74 -21.07
C ALA A 155 2.19 -21.40 -20.96
N LEU A 156 3.23 -20.65 -20.48
CA LEU A 156 4.63 -21.11 -20.45
C LEU A 156 5.12 -21.62 -21.84
N GLY A 157 4.62 -21.04 -22.95
CA GLY A 157 4.89 -21.52 -24.31
C GLY A 157 6.37 -21.62 -24.67
N ASP A 158 7.19 -20.63 -24.28
CA ASP A 158 8.60 -20.52 -24.65
C ASP A 158 9.56 -21.08 -23.57
N VAL A 159 9.05 -21.66 -22.46
CA VAL A 159 9.92 -22.21 -21.41
C VAL A 159 10.76 -23.38 -21.95
N THR A 160 12.05 -23.38 -21.66
CA THR A 160 12.96 -24.46 -22.05
C THR A 160 13.42 -25.29 -20.85
N THR A 161 14.03 -24.65 -19.87
CA THR A 161 14.60 -25.28 -18.68
C THR A 161 14.10 -24.69 -17.35
N GLY A 162 13.28 -23.62 -17.38
CA GLY A 162 12.73 -23.01 -16.17
C GLY A 162 11.83 -23.95 -15.39
N GLU A 163 12.02 -24.01 -14.06
CA GLU A 163 11.35 -24.96 -13.19
C GLU A 163 10.42 -24.25 -12.18
N SER A 164 9.47 -25.02 -11.62
CA SER A 164 8.63 -24.58 -10.49
C SER A 164 7.82 -23.31 -10.80
N ASN A 165 7.35 -23.16 -12.02
CA ASN A 165 6.48 -22.05 -12.42
C ASN A 165 5.01 -22.48 -12.45
N THR A 166 4.12 -21.57 -12.06
CA THR A 166 2.66 -21.74 -12.19
C THR A 166 2.11 -20.67 -13.12
N ALA A 167 1.50 -21.08 -14.23
CA ALA A 167 0.88 -20.20 -15.21
C ALA A 167 -0.57 -20.63 -15.47
N VAL A 168 -1.52 -19.78 -15.11
CA VAL A 168 -2.96 -20.01 -15.31
C VAL A 168 -3.56 -18.84 -16.07
N GLY A 169 -3.92 -19.05 -17.31
CA GLY A 169 -4.47 -18.02 -18.19
C GLY A 169 -3.85 -18.05 -19.59
N ARG A 170 -4.52 -17.40 -20.55
CA ARG A 170 -3.99 -17.24 -21.90
C ARG A 170 -2.65 -16.49 -21.85
N GLN A 171 -1.60 -17.07 -22.41
CA GLN A 171 -0.26 -16.49 -22.51
C GLN A 171 0.38 -16.05 -21.18
N ALA A 172 -0.07 -16.62 -20.05
CA ALA A 172 0.58 -16.42 -18.77
C ALA A 172 2.02 -16.98 -18.82
N LEU A 173 3.04 -16.19 -18.40
CA LEU A 173 4.47 -16.54 -18.46
C LEU A 173 4.94 -17.00 -19.85
N ARG A 174 4.31 -16.52 -20.90
CA ARG A 174 4.56 -17.03 -22.27
C ARG A 174 6.04 -17.02 -22.65
N LYS A 175 6.72 -15.87 -22.47
CA LYS A 175 8.14 -15.69 -22.89
C LYS A 175 9.16 -16.19 -21.86
N ASN A 176 8.72 -16.83 -20.78
CA ASN A 176 9.62 -17.37 -19.77
C ASN A 176 10.50 -18.45 -20.41
N THR A 177 11.83 -18.29 -20.37
CA THR A 177 12.74 -19.28 -20.97
C THR A 177 13.41 -20.17 -19.93
N THR A 178 14.17 -19.58 -19.03
CA THR A 178 14.97 -20.27 -18.01
C THR A 178 14.59 -19.90 -16.58
N ALA A 179 13.72 -18.93 -16.39
CA ALA A 179 13.35 -18.43 -15.07
C ALA A 179 12.52 -19.44 -14.27
N ALA A 180 12.69 -19.41 -12.96
CA ALA A 180 12.07 -20.33 -12.02
C ALA A 180 11.28 -19.63 -10.91
N ASN A 181 10.40 -20.39 -10.26
CA ASN A 181 9.67 -19.96 -9.08
C ASN A 181 8.74 -18.75 -9.31
N ASN A 182 8.17 -18.63 -10.51
CA ASN A 182 7.20 -17.58 -10.81
C ASN A 182 5.77 -18.11 -10.73
N THR A 183 4.84 -17.28 -10.27
CA THR A 183 3.40 -17.56 -10.27
C THR A 183 2.67 -16.49 -11.08
N ALA A 184 1.99 -16.89 -12.16
CA ALA A 184 1.19 -16.02 -13.00
C ALA A 184 -0.24 -16.56 -13.14
N VAL A 185 -1.23 -15.79 -12.74
CA VAL A 185 -2.65 -16.12 -12.84
C VAL A 185 -3.40 -14.97 -13.49
N GLY A 186 -3.82 -15.15 -14.72
CA GLY A 186 -4.50 -14.13 -15.52
C GLY A 186 -4.01 -14.11 -16.97
N SER A 187 -4.81 -13.55 -17.90
CA SER A 187 -4.38 -13.38 -19.29
C SER A 187 -3.18 -12.45 -19.34
N ASP A 188 -2.12 -12.87 -20.04
CA ASP A 188 -0.88 -12.15 -20.26
C ASP A 188 -0.13 -11.75 -18.95
N ALA A 189 -0.47 -12.36 -17.80
CA ALA A 189 0.27 -12.14 -16.55
C ALA A 189 1.72 -12.61 -16.72
N LEU A 190 2.73 -11.73 -16.39
CA LEU A 190 4.16 -11.98 -16.63
C LEU A 190 4.48 -12.40 -18.09
N GLY A 191 3.69 -11.93 -19.05
CA GLY A 191 3.76 -12.40 -20.43
C GLY A 191 5.11 -12.17 -21.12
N ALA A 192 5.84 -11.10 -20.78
CA ALA A 192 7.16 -10.77 -21.35
C ALA A 192 8.35 -11.28 -20.51
N ASN A 193 8.13 -11.91 -19.37
CA ASN A 193 9.21 -12.37 -18.48
C ASN A 193 10.13 -13.37 -19.21
N THR A 194 11.44 -13.14 -19.17
CA THR A 194 12.41 -14.06 -19.79
C THR A 194 13.24 -14.80 -18.74
N THR A 195 13.89 -14.07 -17.85
CA THR A 195 14.81 -14.61 -16.84
C THR A 195 14.51 -14.19 -15.41
N GLY A 196 13.53 -13.29 -15.20
CA GLY A 196 13.12 -12.84 -13.85
C GLY A 196 12.53 -13.98 -13.01
N THR A 197 12.97 -14.10 -11.77
CA THR A 197 12.60 -15.19 -10.85
C THR A 197 11.79 -14.70 -9.65
N GLN A 198 11.08 -15.62 -8.98
CA GLN A 198 10.37 -15.35 -7.71
C GLN A 198 9.31 -14.24 -7.81
N ASN A 199 8.70 -14.06 -8.98
CA ASN A 199 7.64 -13.08 -9.17
C ASN A 199 6.25 -13.71 -8.98
N VAL A 200 5.32 -12.95 -8.42
CA VAL A 200 3.91 -13.32 -8.28
C VAL A 200 3.05 -12.29 -9.03
N ALA A 201 2.34 -12.72 -10.04
CA ALA A 201 1.42 -11.90 -10.83
C ALA A 201 0.03 -12.51 -10.84
N VAL A 202 -0.95 -11.85 -10.26
CA VAL A 202 -2.36 -12.30 -10.21
C VAL A 202 -3.26 -11.20 -10.76
N GLY A 203 -3.78 -11.39 -11.96
CA GLY A 203 -4.61 -10.42 -12.66
C GLY A 203 -4.22 -10.31 -14.13
N THR A 204 -5.17 -9.91 -14.97
CA THR A 204 -4.89 -9.63 -16.39
C THR A 204 -3.87 -8.51 -16.51
N PHE A 205 -2.82 -8.72 -17.31
CA PHE A 205 -1.69 -7.81 -17.53
C PHE A 205 -0.90 -7.44 -16.25
N ALA A 206 -1.00 -8.23 -15.17
CA ALA A 206 -0.13 -8.03 -14.01
C ALA A 206 1.31 -8.37 -14.39
N LEU A 207 2.28 -7.43 -14.16
CA LEU A 207 3.71 -7.58 -14.50
C LEU A 207 3.96 -7.99 -15.96
N ASP A 208 3.09 -7.63 -16.89
CA ASP A 208 3.19 -8.14 -18.27
C ASP A 208 4.45 -7.68 -19.04
N ALA A 209 5.00 -6.49 -18.73
CA ALA A 209 6.23 -5.98 -19.33
C ALA A 209 7.51 -6.46 -18.61
N ASN A 210 7.42 -7.19 -17.50
CA ASN A 210 8.60 -7.66 -16.76
C ASN A 210 9.48 -8.53 -17.64
N THR A 211 10.78 -8.23 -17.70
CA THR A 211 11.72 -9.04 -18.50
C THR A 211 12.70 -9.82 -17.64
N THR A 212 13.39 -9.14 -16.73
CA THR A 212 14.50 -9.72 -15.96
C THR A 212 14.40 -9.47 -14.45
N ALA A 213 13.40 -8.71 -14.01
CA ALA A 213 13.29 -8.34 -12.60
C ALA A 213 12.80 -9.48 -11.72
N ASP A 214 13.30 -9.52 -10.48
CA ASP A 214 13.05 -10.55 -9.49
C ASP A 214 12.22 -10.04 -8.30
N GLY A 215 11.55 -10.97 -7.64
CA GLY A 215 10.96 -10.73 -6.31
C GLY A 215 9.78 -9.76 -6.29
N ASN A 216 9.09 -9.55 -7.41
CA ASN A 216 7.95 -8.64 -7.48
C ASN A 216 6.63 -9.36 -7.17
N VAL A 217 5.73 -8.67 -6.47
CA VAL A 217 4.35 -9.12 -6.22
C VAL A 217 3.38 -8.13 -6.85
N ALA A 218 2.58 -8.59 -7.81
CA ALA A 218 1.54 -7.81 -8.48
C ALA A 218 0.20 -8.53 -8.40
N VAL A 219 -0.77 -7.94 -7.72
CA VAL A 219 -2.12 -8.48 -7.58
C VAL A 219 -3.15 -7.42 -7.99
N GLY A 220 -3.80 -7.62 -9.11
CA GLY A 220 -4.79 -6.71 -9.67
C GLY A 220 -4.66 -6.52 -11.17
N TYR A 221 -5.71 -6.00 -11.80
CA TYR A 221 -5.67 -5.61 -13.21
C TYR A 221 -4.62 -4.52 -13.45
N ASN A 222 -3.71 -4.73 -14.40
CA ASN A 222 -2.60 -3.81 -14.72
C ASN A 222 -1.72 -3.42 -13.50
N ALA A 223 -1.63 -4.25 -12.46
CA ALA A 223 -0.68 -4.01 -11.38
C ALA A 223 0.75 -4.22 -11.89
N LEU A 224 1.67 -3.23 -11.66
CA LEU A 224 3.07 -3.24 -12.14
C LEU A 224 3.22 -3.50 -13.65
N THR A 225 2.23 -3.15 -14.46
CA THR A 225 2.19 -3.51 -15.88
C THR A 225 3.41 -3.00 -16.67
N ALA A 226 3.96 -1.82 -16.35
CA ALA A 226 5.10 -1.24 -17.07
C ALA A 226 6.48 -1.62 -16.49
N ASN A 227 6.55 -2.40 -15.40
CA ASN A 227 7.82 -2.77 -14.78
C ASN A 227 8.66 -3.64 -15.71
N THR A 228 9.90 -3.24 -15.96
CA THR A 228 10.83 -4.01 -16.81
C THR A 228 11.95 -4.67 -16.02
N THR A 229 12.64 -3.90 -15.18
CA THR A 229 13.86 -4.32 -14.47
C THR A 229 13.85 -3.98 -12.96
N GLY A 230 12.78 -3.35 -12.44
CA GLY A 230 12.67 -3.00 -11.02
C GLY A 230 12.39 -4.22 -10.14
N ASN A 231 13.23 -4.44 -9.11
CA ASN A 231 13.15 -5.61 -8.22
C ASN A 231 12.43 -5.30 -6.91
N ASN A 232 11.89 -6.34 -6.27
CA ASN A 232 11.35 -6.28 -4.90
C ASN A 232 10.22 -5.25 -4.73
N ASN A 233 9.37 -5.11 -5.71
CA ASN A 233 8.21 -4.23 -5.66
C ASN A 233 6.94 -5.00 -5.29
N THR A 234 6.07 -4.38 -4.51
CA THR A 234 4.76 -4.93 -4.14
C THR A 234 3.65 -4.01 -4.64
N ALA A 235 2.81 -4.49 -5.53
CA ALA A 235 1.63 -3.79 -6.05
C ALA A 235 0.37 -4.62 -5.80
N VAL A 236 -0.57 -4.10 -5.04
CA VAL A 236 -1.86 -4.76 -4.78
C VAL A 236 -3.00 -3.78 -5.02
N GLY A 237 -3.80 -4.02 -6.05
CA GLY A 237 -4.92 -3.18 -6.44
C GLY A 237 -4.98 -2.91 -7.95
N ASP A 238 -6.14 -2.51 -8.44
CA ASP A 238 -6.31 -2.08 -9.83
C ASP A 238 -5.35 -0.94 -10.15
N ARG A 239 -4.51 -1.13 -11.18
CA ARG A 239 -3.48 -0.17 -11.63
C ARG A 239 -2.54 0.35 -10.53
N ALA A 240 -2.31 -0.41 -9.47
CA ALA A 240 -1.25 -0.08 -8.52
C ALA A 240 0.11 -0.13 -9.23
N LEU A 241 0.96 0.92 -9.07
CA LEU A 241 2.27 1.02 -9.72
C LEU A 241 2.26 0.82 -11.25
N SER A 242 1.18 1.21 -11.94
CA SER A 242 1.00 0.88 -13.37
C SER A 242 2.02 1.52 -14.30
N SER A 243 2.61 2.68 -13.93
CA SER A 243 3.64 3.36 -14.75
C SER A 243 5.07 3.07 -14.28
N HIS A 244 5.23 2.21 -13.28
CA HIS A 244 6.52 1.88 -12.67
C HIS A 244 7.43 1.13 -13.66
N THR A 245 8.68 1.57 -13.83
CA THR A 245 9.55 0.98 -14.86
C THR A 245 10.78 0.25 -14.31
N THR A 246 11.62 0.92 -13.54
CA THR A 246 12.95 0.41 -13.19
C THR A 246 13.31 0.51 -11.71
N ALA A 247 12.53 1.25 -10.92
CA ALA A 247 12.84 1.44 -9.51
C ALA A 247 12.64 0.14 -8.69
N ALA A 248 13.26 0.09 -7.53
CA ALA A 248 13.20 -1.07 -6.64
C ALA A 248 12.68 -0.68 -5.24
N ASN A 249 12.23 -1.69 -4.49
CA ASN A 249 11.81 -1.56 -3.09
C ASN A 249 10.63 -0.62 -2.90
N VAL A 250 9.66 -0.67 -3.80
CA VAL A 250 8.45 0.16 -3.77
C VAL A 250 7.24 -0.69 -3.37
N THR A 251 6.41 -0.16 -2.47
CA THR A 251 5.16 -0.79 -2.05
C THR A 251 3.98 0.10 -2.41
N GLY A 252 3.07 -0.37 -3.24
CA GLY A 252 1.83 0.29 -3.63
C GLY A 252 0.62 -0.61 -3.38
N ILE A 253 -0.19 -0.31 -2.37
CA ILE A 253 -1.39 -1.09 -2.00
C ILE A 253 -2.63 -0.19 -2.06
N GLY A 254 -3.54 -0.50 -2.97
CA GLY A 254 -4.76 0.25 -3.22
C GLY A 254 -4.94 0.58 -4.70
N THR A 255 -6.18 0.84 -5.12
CA THR A 255 -6.47 1.27 -6.49
C THR A 255 -5.67 2.52 -6.83
N GLN A 256 -4.86 2.44 -7.89
CA GLN A 256 -4.00 3.51 -8.38
C GLN A 256 -2.98 4.06 -7.36
N ALA A 257 -2.64 3.30 -6.30
CA ALA A 257 -1.54 3.67 -5.42
C ALA A 257 -0.24 3.75 -6.22
N LEU A 258 0.51 4.89 -6.15
CA LEU A 258 1.71 5.14 -6.94
C LEU A 258 1.52 4.94 -8.46
N GLY A 259 0.33 5.22 -8.97
CA GLY A 259 -0.04 4.93 -10.36
C GLY A 259 0.87 5.54 -11.42
N SER A 260 1.45 6.72 -11.16
CA SER A 260 2.35 7.45 -12.08
C SER A 260 3.84 7.30 -11.73
N ASN A 261 4.20 6.52 -10.71
CA ASN A 261 5.61 6.36 -10.31
C ASN A 261 6.40 5.71 -11.43
N THR A 262 7.47 6.36 -11.87
CA THR A 262 8.35 5.81 -12.91
C THR A 262 9.65 5.26 -12.34
N THR A 263 10.45 6.11 -11.71
CA THR A 263 11.78 5.77 -11.19
C THR A 263 11.97 6.10 -9.72
N GLY A 264 10.93 6.58 -9.02
CA GLY A 264 11.01 6.86 -7.58
C GLY A 264 11.17 5.59 -6.76
N HIS A 265 12.24 5.52 -5.93
CA HIS A 265 12.63 4.36 -5.12
C HIS A 265 12.11 4.44 -3.68
N SER A 266 12.03 3.28 -3.02
CA SER A 266 11.81 3.19 -1.56
C SER A 266 10.54 3.91 -1.07
N ASN A 267 9.53 4.02 -1.91
CA ASN A 267 8.24 4.60 -1.54
C ASN A 267 7.30 3.54 -0.97
N THR A 268 6.59 3.89 0.10
CA THR A 268 5.51 3.08 0.66
C THR A 268 4.19 3.81 0.55
N SER A 269 3.24 3.25 -0.16
CA SER A 269 1.94 3.84 -0.44
C SER A 269 0.83 2.84 -0.14
N VAL A 270 -0.06 3.16 0.80
CA VAL A 270 -1.19 2.31 1.16
C VAL A 270 -2.47 3.15 1.20
N GLY A 271 -3.37 2.89 0.27
CA GLY A 271 -4.64 3.61 0.14
C GLY A 271 -4.96 3.96 -1.32
N MET A 272 -6.24 4.14 -1.61
CA MET A 272 -6.67 4.55 -2.95
C MET A 272 -6.05 5.90 -3.31
N GLN A 273 -5.36 5.97 -4.47
CA GLN A 273 -4.71 7.16 -5.01
C GLN A 273 -3.67 7.81 -4.07
N SER A 274 -3.12 7.08 -3.09
CA SER A 274 -1.98 7.58 -2.32
C SER A 274 -0.74 7.66 -3.22
N LEU A 275 0.04 8.75 -3.12
CA LEU A 275 1.20 9.06 -3.97
C LEU A 275 0.91 8.92 -5.49
N PHE A 276 -0.32 9.18 -5.90
CA PHE A 276 -0.78 8.87 -7.27
C PHE A 276 0.07 9.50 -8.37
N THR A 277 0.42 10.80 -8.25
CA THR A 277 1.17 11.55 -9.27
C THR A 277 2.69 11.50 -9.07
N ASN A 278 3.19 10.78 -8.07
CA ASN A 278 4.63 10.67 -7.86
C ASN A 278 5.30 10.10 -9.11
N THR A 279 6.34 10.76 -9.60
CA THR A 279 7.11 10.29 -10.76
C THR A 279 8.49 9.80 -10.35
N THR A 280 9.28 10.66 -9.70
CA THR A 280 10.69 10.41 -9.35
C THR A 280 11.00 10.63 -7.87
N GLY A 281 10.03 11.08 -7.06
CA GLY A 281 10.24 11.30 -5.63
C GLY A 281 10.53 10.01 -4.88
N ASP A 282 11.53 10.03 -3.98
CA ASP A 282 12.04 8.87 -3.25
C ASP A 282 11.67 8.91 -1.77
N SER A 283 11.67 7.73 -1.14
CA SER A 283 11.60 7.60 0.33
C SER A 283 10.38 8.29 0.96
N ASN A 284 9.25 8.29 0.27
CA ASN A 284 7.99 8.80 0.80
C ASN A 284 7.16 7.68 1.41
N THR A 285 6.50 7.98 2.53
CA THR A 285 5.52 7.10 3.16
C THR A 285 4.14 7.75 3.12
N ALA A 286 3.19 7.13 2.45
CA ALA A 286 1.80 7.58 2.36
C ALA A 286 0.85 6.48 2.80
N LEU A 287 0.11 6.71 3.88
CA LEU A 287 -0.90 5.78 4.40
C LEU A 287 -2.25 6.49 4.54
N GLY A 288 -3.18 6.18 3.69
CA GLY A 288 -4.52 6.76 3.66
C GLY A 288 -4.96 7.13 2.25
N LYS A 289 -6.28 7.20 2.05
CA LYS A 289 -6.85 7.66 0.78
C LYS A 289 -6.34 9.07 0.45
N ASP A 290 -5.86 9.29 -0.77
CA ASP A 290 -5.36 10.57 -1.29
C ASP A 290 -4.18 11.17 -0.48
N ALA A 291 -3.48 10.40 0.39
CA ALA A 291 -2.28 10.87 1.07
C ALA A 291 -1.16 11.13 0.04
N LEU A 292 -0.51 12.31 0.09
CA LEU A 292 0.52 12.76 -0.87
C LEU A 292 0.11 12.62 -2.35
N ARG A 293 -1.17 12.74 -2.64
CA ARG A 293 -1.70 12.46 -3.98
C ARG A 293 -1.02 13.26 -5.08
N ALA A 294 -0.78 14.56 -4.87
CA ALA A 294 -0.20 15.46 -5.86
C ALA A 294 1.34 15.46 -5.90
N ASN A 295 2.01 14.68 -5.04
CA ASN A 295 3.47 14.61 -5.00
C ASN A 295 4.03 14.22 -6.37
N THR A 296 5.02 14.96 -6.87
CA THR A 296 5.64 14.65 -8.16
C THR A 296 7.08 14.19 -8.01
N THR A 297 7.94 15.04 -7.49
CA THR A 297 9.39 14.81 -7.38
C THR A 297 9.91 14.92 -5.94
N ALA A 298 9.06 15.31 -5.00
CA ALA A 298 9.47 15.51 -3.62
C ALA A 298 9.79 14.19 -2.91
N SER A 299 10.75 14.25 -1.99
CA SER A 299 11.29 13.09 -1.28
C SER A 299 11.24 13.26 0.24
N ASN A 300 11.35 12.15 0.95
CA ASN A 300 11.45 12.11 2.42
C ASN A 300 10.21 12.66 3.13
N ASN A 301 9.02 12.52 2.58
CA ASN A 301 7.77 12.92 3.21
C ASN A 301 7.07 11.72 3.87
N THR A 302 6.46 11.98 5.03
CA THR A 302 5.59 11.01 5.73
C THR A 302 4.18 11.58 5.85
N ALA A 303 3.20 10.96 5.19
CA ALA A 303 1.80 11.34 5.25
C ALA A 303 0.93 10.17 5.71
N ILE A 304 0.35 10.27 6.88
CA ILE A 304 -0.50 9.24 7.49
C ILE A 304 -1.87 9.85 7.81
N GLY A 305 -2.89 9.46 7.06
CA GLY A 305 -4.24 9.95 7.19
C GLY A 305 -4.87 10.29 5.85
N ARG A 306 -6.20 10.32 5.81
CA ARG A 306 -6.93 10.74 4.60
C ARG A 306 -6.55 12.16 4.22
N SER A 307 -6.16 12.37 2.97
CA SER A 307 -5.81 13.66 2.39
C SER A 307 -4.68 14.40 3.15
N ALA A 308 -3.84 13.69 3.91
CA ALA A 308 -2.63 14.30 4.47
C ALA A 308 -1.69 14.70 3.33
N MET A 309 -1.24 15.96 3.30
CA MET A 309 -0.40 16.57 2.26
C MET A 309 -0.91 16.34 0.83
N ILE A 310 -2.23 16.39 0.63
CA ILE A 310 -2.85 16.05 -0.66
C ILE A 310 -2.35 16.90 -1.83
N LEU A 311 -2.02 18.18 -1.58
CA LEU A 311 -1.57 19.14 -2.61
C LEU A 311 -0.04 19.27 -2.71
N ASN A 312 0.74 18.57 -1.87
CA ASN A 312 2.20 18.65 -1.92
C ASN A 312 2.72 18.20 -3.30
N THR A 313 3.53 19.04 -3.93
CA THR A 313 4.13 18.74 -5.24
C THR A 313 5.64 18.53 -5.15
N THR A 314 6.36 19.50 -4.58
CA THR A 314 7.82 19.54 -4.50
C THR A 314 8.37 19.72 -3.08
N GLY A 315 7.49 19.95 -2.09
CA GLY A 315 7.91 20.09 -0.68
C GLY A 315 8.45 18.78 -0.11
N TYR A 316 9.59 18.85 0.56
CA TYR A 316 10.34 17.69 1.07
C TYR A 316 10.54 17.72 2.59
N GLN A 317 10.85 16.56 3.19
CA GLN A 317 11.10 16.41 4.63
C GLN A 317 9.92 16.85 5.52
N ASN A 318 8.70 16.64 5.06
CA ASN A 318 7.50 16.96 5.82
C ASN A 318 6.93 15.71 6.50
N VAL A 319 6.38 15.90 7.69
CA VAL A 319 5.66 14.86 8.44
C VAL A 319 4.23 15.32 8.71
N ALA A 320 3.24 14.59 8.21
CA ALA A 320 1.82 14.84 8.43
C ALA A 320 1.14 13.58 8.95
N VAL A 321 0.63 13.62 10.18
CA VAL A 321 -0.07 12.47 10.80
C VAL A 321 -1.45 12.92 11.28
N GLY A 322 -2.48 12.52 10.57
CA GLY A 322 -3.87 12.89 10.82
C GLY A 322 -4.60 13.27 9.53
N ASN A 323 -5.93 13.20 9.56
CA ASN A 323 -6.72 13.60 8.40
C ASN A 323 -6.59 15.10 8.15
N PHE A 324 -6.43 15.51 6.88
CA PHE A 324 -6.33 16.90 6.45
C PHE A 324 -5.18 17.66 7.11
N THR A 325 -4.10 16.98 7.48
CA THR A 325 -2.87 17.63 7.97
C THR A 325 -2.04 18.12 6.79
N LEU A 326 -1.52 19.38 6.87
CA LEU A 326 -0.71 19.98 5.80
C LEU A 326 -1.35 19.83 4.41
N ASP A 327 -2.66 19.85 4.30
CA ASP A 327 -3.37 19.52 3.05
C ASP A 327 -3.24 20.60 1.96
N ALA A 328 -2.95 21.86 2.33
CA ALA A 328 -2.69 22.94 1.38
C ALA A 328 -1.21 23.13 1.00
N ILE A 329 -0.28 22.42 1.64
CA ILE A 329 1.15 22.56 1.34
C ILE A 329 1.44 22.14 -0.10
N THR A 330 2.21 22.95 -0.82
CA THR A 330 2.61 22.66 -2.21
C THR A 330 4.12 22.43 -2.36
N ASP A 331 4.92 23.31 -1.80
CA ASP A 331 6.39 23.35 -1.90
C ASP A 331 7.11 23.64 -0.57
N GLY A 332 6.36 23.84 0.53
CA GLY A 332 6.92 24.05 1.85
C GLY A 332 7.66 22.81 2.38
N ASN A 333 8.74 23.05 3.13
CA ASN A 333 9.68 22.02 3.58
C ASN A 333 9.80 21.97 5.10
N SER A 334 10.22 20.83 5.63
CA SER A 334 10.60 20.67 7.05
C SER A 334 9.45 20.98 8.02
N CYS A 335 8.22 20.74 7.61
CA CYS A 335 7.03 20.91 8.45
C CYS A 335 6.68 19.61 9.17
N THR A 336 6.23 19.73 10.42
CA THR A 336 5.70 18.59 11.20
C THR A 336 4.30 18.91 11.69
N ALA A 337 3.30 18.14 11.28
CA ALA A 337 1.91 18.32 11.70
C ALA A 337 1.32 17.00 12.20
N VAL A 338 0.79 17.02 13.42
CA VAL A 338 0.21 15.83 14.05
C VAL A 338 -1.19 16.13 14.60
N ARG A 339 -2.16 15.31 14.23
CA ARG A 339 -3.60 15.36 14.52
C ARG A 339 -4.42 16.10 13.46
N TYR A 340 -5.77 15.97 13.57
CA TYR A 340 -6.73 16.49 12.62
C TYR A 340 -6.49 17.98 12.28
N ALA A 341 -6.40 18.29 10.98
CA ALA A 341 -6.27 19.64 10.40
C ALA A 341 -5.14 20.52 11.01
N ALA A 342 -4.10 19.91 11.60
CA ALA A 342 -2.92 20.66 12.00
C ALA A 342 -2.20 21.20 10.74
N LEU A 343 -1.84 22.51 10.72
CA LEU A 343 -1.21 23.21 9.58
C LEU A 343 -1.99 23.03 8.25
N SER A 344 -3.32 22.95 8.28
CA SER A 344 -4.12 22.66 7.08
C SER A 344 -3.92 23.71 5.98
N ALA A 345 -3.96 25.01 6.29
CA ALA A 345 -3.79 26.07 5.28
C ALA A 345 -2.30 26.42 4.96
N ASN A 346 -1.33 25.69 5.52
CA ASN A 346 0.09 26.09 5.50
C ASN A 346 0.73 25.93 4.11
N THR A 347 1.45 26.99 3.71
CA THR A 347 2.36 26.95 2.55
C THR A 347 3.81 27.31 2.92
N ALA A 348 4.07 27.66 4.19
CA ALA A 348 5.39 28.07 4.70
C ALA A 348 6.26 26.89 5.11
N ASN A 349 7.54 27.17 5.34
CA ASN A 349 8.54 26.22 5.84
C ASN A 349 8.61 26.15 7.37
N ASN A 350 9.21 25.07 7.90
CA ASN A 350 9.65 24.93 9.30
C ASN A 350 8.51 25.08 10.33
N GLY A 351 7.28 24.80 9.98
CA GLY A 351 6.15 24.81 10.92
C GLY A 351 6.04 23.50 11.71
N SER A 352 5.85 23.59 13.03
CA SER A 352 5.58 22.41 13.88
C SER A 352 4.24 22.55 14.59
N ALA A 353 3.30 21.64 14.35
CA ALA A 353 1.97 21.67 14.96
C ALA A 353 1.59 20.29 15.53
N PHE A 354 1.35 20.24 16.85
CA PHE A 354 0.91 19.04 17.56
C PHE A 354 -0.40 19.32 18.31
N GLY A 355 -1.53 19.04 17.69
CA GLY A 355 -2.84 19.27 18.26
C GLY A 355 -3.91 19.44 17.19
N ALA A 356 -5.16 19.09 17.51
CA ALA A 356 -6.27 19.33 16.60
C ALA A 356 -6.40 20.85 16.33
N ASN A 357 -6.44 21.23 15.03
CA ASN A 357 -6.52 22.60 14.58
C ASN A 357 -5.36 23.52 15.02
N ALA A 358 -4.23 22.96 15.45
CA ALA A 358 -3.04 23.77 15.72
C ALA A 358 -2.54 24.40 14.40
N LEU A 359 -2.33 25.73 14.38
CA LEU A 359 -1.92 26.49 13.19
C LEU A 359 -2.81 26.25 11.95
N ILE A 360 -4.09 25.95 12.13
CA ILE A 360 -4.98 25.60 11.02
C ILE A 360 -5.06 26.68 9.94
N SER A 361 -5.04 27.97 10.35
CA SER A 361 -5.16 29.12 9.45
C SER A 361 -3.82 29.65 8.92
N ASN A 362 -2.70 29.04 9.34
CA ASN A 362 -1.38 29.51 8.95
C ASN A 362 -1.19 29.42 7.43
N THR A 363 -0.87 30.53 6.79
CA THR A 363 -0.60 30.56 5.35
C THR A 363 0.91 30.65 5.08
N SER A 364 1.49 31.84 5.28
CA SER A 364 2.92 32.12 4.99
C SER A 364 3.79 32.36 6.24
N GLY A 365 3.21 32.21 7.43
CA GLY A 365 3.98 32.36 8.68
C GLY A 365 4.95 31.20 8.87
N ALA A 366 6.26 31.47 8.73
CA ALA A 366 7.33 30.49 8.91
C ALA A 366 7.80 30.38 10.37
N ASP A 367 8.48 29.27 10.70
CA ASP A 367 9.16 29.06 12.00
C ASP A 367 8.20 29.09 13.20
N ASN A 368 6.93 28.73 13.04
CA ASN A 368 5.97 28.68 14.13
C ASN A 368 5.93 27.28 14.77
N ASN A 369 5.85 27.23 16.08
CA ASN A 369 5.73 25.99 16.86
C ASN A 369 4.47 26.03 17.72
N ALA A 370 3.54 25.12 17.52
CA ALA A 370 2.25 25.03 18.21
C ALA A 370 2.01 23.63 18.80
N PHE A 371 1.97 23.55 20.12
CA PHE A 371 1.75 22.31 20.86
C PHE A 371 0.50 22.45 21.74
N GLY A 372 -0.61 21.91 21.30
CA GLY A 372 -1.89 21.96 21.99
C GLY A 372 -3.05 22.16 21.03
N ALA A 373 -4.24 21.70 21.40
CA ALA A 373 -5.43 21.93 20.59
C ALA A 373 -5.69 23.44 20.45
N ALA A 374 -5.98 23.88 19.22
CA ALA A 374 -6.25 25.28 18.88
C ALA A 374 -5.11 26.27 19.25
N SER A 375 -3.88 25.81 19.44
CA SER A 375 -2.73 26.71 19.61
C SER A 375 -2.41 27.41 18.27
N LEU A 376 -2.19 28.74 18.30
CA LEU A 376 -1.99 29.58 17.12
C LEU A 376 -3.07 29.39 16.03
N LEU A 377 -4.31 29.11 16.43
CA LEU A 377 -5.40 28.73 15.54
C LEU A 377 -5.62 29.76 14.42
N ALA A 378 -5.67 31.04 14.75
CA ALA A 378 -5.95 32.13 13.81
C ALA A 378 -4.71 32.69 13.11
N ASN A 379 -3.50 32.16 13.39
CA ASN A 379 -2.27 32.70 12.80
C ASN A 379 -2.31 32.59 11.28
N THR A 380 -2.01 33.68 10.60
CA THR A 380 -1.95 33.71 9.13
C THR A 380 -0.52 33.93 8.61
N THR A 381 0.07 35.07 8.93
CA THR A 381 1.40 35.48 8.45
C THR A 381 2.40 35.73 9.58
N GLY A 382 1.94 35.66 10.84
CA GLY A 382 2.84 35.79 12.00
C GLY A 382 3.91 34.71 12.00
N LEU A 383 5.15 35.07 12.28
CA LEU A 383 6.31 34.17 12.20
C LEU A 383 7.07 34.09 13.53
N ARG A 384 7.83 32.99 13.73
CA ARG A 384 8.67 32.76 14.93
C ARG A 384 7.88 32.78 16.23
N ASN A 385 6.64 32.30 16.24
CA ASN A 385 5.86 32.19 17.47
C ASN A 385 5.97 30.77 18.06
N GLY A 386 6.13 30.71 19.38
CA GLY A 386 6.10 29.48 20.17
C GLY A 386 4.86 29.41 21.04
N ALA A 387 3.99 28.43 20.85
CA ALA A 387 2.76 28.25 21.62
C ALA A 387 2.67 26.82 22.20
N PHE A 388 2.76 26.69 23.51
CA PHE A 388 2.73 25.41 24.22
C PHE A 388 1.60 25.37 25.25
N GLY A 389 0.47 24.80 24.86
CA GLY A 389 -0.74 24.70 25.68
C GLY A 389 -2.00 24.83 24.82
N VAL A 390 -3.12 24.34 25.34
CA VAL A 390 -4.41 24.48 24.67
C VAL A 390 -4.77 25.96 24.59
N SER A 391 -5.24 26.41 23.41
CA SER A 391 -5.62 27.80 23.12
C SER A 391 -4.52 28.85 23.37
N CYS A 392 -3.26 28.46 23.42
CA CYS A 392 -2.14 29.41 23.45
C CYS A 392 -2.08 30.23 22.17
N LEU A 393 -1.91 31.57 22.26
CA LEU A 393 -1.86 32.47 21.10
C LEU A 393 -3.02 32.23 20.10
N GLN A 394 -4.19 31.83 20.59
CA GLN A 394 -5.30 31.37 19.74
C GLN A 394 -5.75 32.39 18.70
N ALA A 395 -5.84 33.68 19.08
CA ALA A 395 -6.30 34.77 18.23
C ALA A 395 -5.19 35.45 17.43
N ASN A 396 -3.92 35.04 17.58
CA ASN A 396 -2.80 35.66 16.88
C ASN A 396 -2.98 35.57 15.36
N THR A 397 -2.88 36.69 14.66
CA THR A 397 -2.99 36.72 13.18
C THR A 397 -1.66 37.01 12.52
N THR A 398 -1.06 38.17 12.85
CA THR A 398 0.19 38.67 12.24
C THR A 398 1.31 38.94 13.25
N GLY A 399 1.01 38.82 14.54
CA GLY A 399 2.00 39.02 15.63
C GLY A 399 3.17 38.04 15.48
N GLN A 400 4.40 38.53 15.75
CA GLN A 400 5.63 37.79 15.54
C GLN A 400 6.44 37.65 16.84
N SER A 401 7.28 36.62 16.91
CA SER A 401 8.24 36.42 18.00
C SER A 401 7.58 36.40 19.40
N ASN A 402 6.38 35.88 19.51
CA ASN A 402 5.71 35.68 20.77
C ASN A 402 5.97 34.26 21.27
N ASN A 403 6.23 34.12 22.60
CA ASN A 403 6.40 32.84 23.27
C ASN A 403 5.36 32.68 24.37
N ALA A 404 4.51 31.66 24.25
CA ALA A 404 3.43 31.41 25.19
C ALA A 404 3.44 29.96 25.69
N PHE A 405 3.51 29.77 27.01
CA PHE A 405 3.51 28.46 27.67
C PHE A 405 2.43 28.41 28.75
N GLY A 406 1.42 27.61 28.55
CA GLY A 406 0.32 27.43 29.50
C GLY A 406 -1.05 27.47 28.82
N TYR A 407 -2.08 26.97 29.49
CA TYR A 407 -3.46 27.08 29.01
C TYR A 407 -3.83 28.57 28.79
N ALA A 408 -4.32 28.92 27.62
CA ALA A 408 -4.77 30.27 27.25
C ALA A 408 -3.73 31.40 27.46
N ALA A 409 -2.45 31.10 27.51
CA ALA A 409 -1.42 32.15 27.54
C ALA A 409 -1.45 32.94 26.20
N LEU A 410 -1.48 34.31 26.30
CA LEU A 410 -1.60 35.21 25.14
C LEU A 410 -2.82 34.88 24.23
N ALA A 411 -3.90 34.36 24.78
CA ALA A 411 -5.01 33.86 23.98
C ALA A 411 -5.65 34.92 23.06
N ALA A 412 -5.78 36.17 23.51
CA ALA A 412 -6.39 37.25 22.76
C ALA A 412 -5.39 38.04 21.88
N ASN A 413 -4.09 37.70 21.88
CA ASN A 413 -3.09 38.40 21.10
C ASN A 413 -3.44 38.36 19.61
N THR A 414 -3.49 39.51 18.94
CA THR A 414 -3.84 39.58 17.51
C THR A 414 -2.64 39.93 16.64
N THR A 415 -2.10 41.14 16.82
CA THR A 415 -1.02 41.68 15.99
C THR A 415 0.24 42.01 16.78
N ALA A 416 0.18 41.90 18.12
CA ALA A 416 1.30 42.25 18.99
C ALA A 416 2.47 41.27 18.85
N SER A 417 3.66 41.80 19.04
CA SER A 417 4.93 41.08 18.86
C SER A 417 5.82 41.15 20.08
N ASN A 418 6.78 40.20 20.15
CA ASN A 418 7.84 40.18 21.18
C ASN A 418 7.28 40.02 22.61
N ASN A 419 6.18 39.32 22.80
CA ASN A 419 5.65 39.03 24.12
C ASN A 419 6.10 37.67 24.61
N THR A 420 6.35 37.53 25.91
CA THR A 420 6.65 36.28 26.58
C THR A 420 5.62 36.04 27.68
N ALA A 421 4.88 34.95 27.61
CA ALA A 421 3.89 34.51 28.59
C ALA A 421 4.18 33.09 29.07
N PHE A 422 4.40 32.91 30.36
CA PHE A 422 4.65 31.59 30.94
C PHE A 422 3.77 31.38 32.16
N GLY A 423 2.68 30.62 32.00
CA GLY A 423 1.72 30.32 33.06
C GLY A 423 0.29 30.25 32.54
N HIS A 424 -0.61 29.66 33.32
CA HIS A 424 -2.05 29.64 33.06
C HIS A 424 -2.57 31.07 32.87
N ALA A 425 -3.16 31.38 31.74
CA ALA A 425 -3.74 32.67 31.38
C ALA A 425 -2.80 33.90 31.54
N ALA A 426 -1.49 33.70 31.53
CA ALA A 426 -0.56 34.83 31.50
C ALA A 426 -0.77 35.67 30.23
N LEU A 427 -0.90 37.01 30.33
CA LEU A 427 -1.18 37.94 29.24
C LEU A 427 -2.45 37.55 28.41
N ALA A 428 -3.44 36.92 29.04
CA ALA A 428 -4.56 36.34 28.30
C ALA A 428 -5.37 37.34 27.49
N ALA A 429 -5.61 38.54 27.99
CA ALA A 429 -6.37 39.60 27.33
C ALA A 429 -5.52 40.51 26.40
N ASN A 430 -4.21 40.28 26.30
CA ASN A 430 -3.35 41.12 25.47
C ASN A 430 -3.77 41.07 24.01
N THR A 431 -4.04 42.22 23.41
CA THR A 431 -4.44 42.33 21.99
C THR A 431 -3.31 42.89 21.13
N THR A 432 -2.86 44.12 21.44
CA THR A 432 -1.86 44.88 20.67
C THR A 432 -0.64 45.33 21.50
N GLY A 433 -0.63 45.03 22.83
CA GLY A 433 0.52 45.36 23.70
C GLY A 433 1.74 44.53 23.31
N THR A 434 2.89 45.23 23.13
CA THR A 434 4.15 44.64 22.68
C THR A 434 5.22 44.60 23.76
N GLN A 435 6.21 43.69 23.63
CA GLN A 435 7.39 43.62 24.50
C GLN A 435 7.04 43.44 25.98
N ASN A 436 5.99 42.68 26.28
CA ASN A 436 5.62 42.33 27.65
C ASN A 436 6.17 40.97 28.04
N THR A 437 6.52 40.80 29.31
CA THR A 437 6.94 39.54 29.90
C THR A 437 6.03 39.22 31.09
N GLY A 438 5.23 38.18 30.98
CA GLY A 438 4.36 37.68 32.07
C GLY A 438 4.75 36.25 32.45
N VAL A 439 5.27 36.05 33.66
CA VAL A 439 5.68 34.74 34.19
C VAL A 439 4.92 34.45 35.48
N GLY A 440 4.05 33.50 35.48
CA GLY A 440 3.18 33.12 36.58
C GLY A 440 1.70 33.02 36.14
N ALA A 441 0.90 32.25 36.87
CA ALA A 441 -0.54 32.19 36.60
C ALA A 441 -1.15 33.60 36.75
N LEU A 442 -1.98 34.02 35.78
CA LEU A 442 -2.66 35.32 35.78
C LEU A 442 -1.69 36.53 35.88
N ALA A 443 -0.43 36.39 35.47
CA ALA A 443 0.48 37.54 35.32
C ALA A 443 0.09 38.37 34.11
N LEU A 444 -0.18 39.70 34.29
CA LEU A 444 -0.63 40.62 33.24
C LEU A 444 -1.91 40.13 32.50
N ASP A 445 -2.75 39.35 33.12
CA ASP A 445 -3.89 38.71 32.45
C ASP A 445 -4.93 39.69 31.90
N ALA A 446 -5.11 40.86 32.49
CA ALA A 446 -5.99 41.91 31.98
C ALA A 446 -5.31 42.91 30.99
N ASN A 447 -4.01 42.79 30.74
CA ASN A 447 -3.33 43.71 29.82
C ASN A 447 -3.92 43.63 28.40
N THR A 448 -4.28 44.78 27.84
CA THR A 448 -4.83 44.85 26.47
C THR A 448 -3.83 45.50 25.50
N THR A 449 -3.39 46.69 25.79
CA THR A 449 -2.55 47.52 24.92
C THR A 449 -1.25 48.03 25.57
N GLY A 450 -1.08 47.77 26.89
CA GLY A 450 0.14 48.19 27.62
C GLY A 450 1.40 47.52 27.08
N ASN A 451 2.49 48.25 27.03
CA ASN A 451 3.76 47.79 26.46
C ASN A 451 4.91 47.81 27.50
N TYR A 452 5.95 47.04 27.25
CA TYR A 452 7.18 47.07 28.05
C TYR A 452 6.99 46.71 29.53
N ASN A 453 5.96 45.92 29.86
CA ASN A 453 5.72 45.51 31.23
C ASN A 453 6.43 44.16 31.52
N VAL A 454 6.97 44.05 32.72
CA VAL A 454 7.55 42.81 33.26
C VAL A 454 6.80 42.39 34.51
N ALA A 455 6.16 41.24 34.50
CA ALA A 455 5.45 40.65 35.61
C ALA A 455 5.97 39.24 35.90
N MET A 456 6.51 39.01 37.08
CA MET A 456 6.97 37.69 37.53
C MET A 456 6.39 37.35 38.89
N GLY A 457 5.44 36.43 38.90
CA GLY A 457 4.68 35.99 40.06
C GLY A 457 3.19 35.81 39.77
N VAL A 458 2.50 35.04 40.58
CA VAL A 458 1.05 34.80 40.42
C VAL A 458 0.28 36.10 40.63
N GLY A 459 -0.59 36.50 39.71
CA GLY A 459 -1.42 37.69 39.79
C GLY A 459 -0.64 39.01 39.77
N THR A 460 0.65 39.00 39.41
CA THR A 460 1.47 40.21 39.32
C THR A 460 0.98 41.06 38.14
N LEU A 461 0.71 42.37 38.38
CA LEU A 461 0.12 43.28 37.40
C LEU A 461 -1.19 42.75 36.81
N GLY A 462 -1.96 41.97 37.57
CA GLY A 462 -3.16 41.29 37.06
C GLY A 462 -4.24 42.22 36.53
N SER A 463 -4.42 43.40 37.09
CA SER A 463 -5.40 44.41 36.62
C SER A 463 -4.85 45.42 35.60
N ASN A 464 -3.59 45.30 35.18
CA ASN A 464 -2.99 46.22 34.24
C ASN A 464 -3.72 46.14 32.89
N THR A 465 -4.26 47.25 32.40
CA THR A 465 -4.96 47.27 31.13
C THR A 465 -4.16 47.94 29.99
N THR A 466 -3.77 49.20 30.21
CA THR A 466 -3.10 50.02 29.19
C THR A 466 -1.77 50.59 29.65
N ALA A 467 -1.40 50.42 30.92
CA ALA A 467 -0.19 51.00 31.48
C ALA A 467 1.07 50.38 30.90
N THR A 468 2.10 51.20 30.85
CA THR A 468 3.37 50.88 30.15
C THR A 468 4.55 51.01 31.08
N GLY A 469 5.59 50.19 30.88
CA GLY A 469 6.88 50.31 31.56
C GLY A 469 6.87 49.88 33.03
N ASN A 470 5.94 49.09 33.46
CA ASN A 470 5.89 48.59 34.83
C ASN A 470 6.73 47.33 35.03
N THR A 471 7.42 47.23 36.17
CA THR A 471 8.13 46.03 36.59
C THR A 471 7.55 45.53 37.93
N GLY A 472 6.92 44.37 37.91
CA GLY A 472 6.42 43.67 39.09
C GLY A 472 7.16 42.35 39.28
N LEU A 473 7.72 42.10 40.44
CA LEU A 473 8.38 40.86 40.82
C LEU A 473 7.94 40.41 42.18
N GLY A 474 7.13 39.39 42.27
CA GLY A 474 6.58 38.84 43.53
C GLY A 474 5.11 38.50 43.41
N TYR A 475 4.57 37.71 44.36
CA TYR A 475 3.15 37.37 44.44
C TYR A 475 2.31 38.66 44.54
N THR A 476 1.37 38.86 43.61
CA THR A 476 0.47 40.02 43.53
C THR A 476 1.14 41.42 43.65
N ALA A 477 2.40 41.55 43.24
CA ALA A 477 3.02 42.86 43.13
C ALA A 477 2.30 43.69 42.05
N LEU A 478 1.93 44.95 42.33
CA LEU A 478 1.15 45.84 41.44
C LEU A 478 -0.17 45.22 40.98
N ALA A 479 -0.81 44.36 41.77
CA ALA A 479 -1.97 43.56 41.32
C ALA A 479 -3.14 44.43 40.86
N THR A 480 -3.43 45.56 41.50
CA THR A 480 -4.57 46.43 41.15
C THR A 480 -4.21 47.59 40.23
N ASN A 481 -2.96 47.67 39.74
CA ASN A 481 -2.56 48.71 38.84
C ASN A 481 -3.33 48.62 37.52
N THR A 482 -4.01 49.67 37.09
CA THR A 482 -4.78 49.74 35.86
C THR A 482 -4.07 50.59 34.79
N THR A 483 -3.75 51.84 35.11
CA THR A 483 -3.19 52.83 34.19
C THR A 483 -1.90 53.50 34.67
N GLY A 484 -1.44 53.22 35.89
CA GLY A 484 -0.19 53.75 36.43
C GLY A 484 1.03 53.20 35.68
N ALA A 485 1.90 54.11 35.20
CA ALA A 485 3.05 53.74 34.38
C ALA A 485 4.38 53.86 35.13
N ASN A 486 5.41 53.17 34.62
CA ASN A 486 6.80 53.27 35.09
C ASN A 486 6.96 52.94 36.61
N ASN A 487 6.18 52.05 37.15
CA ASN A 487 6.34 51.62 38.54
C ASN A 487 7.26 50.39 38.62
N VAL A 488 8.03 50.32 39.69
CA VAL A 488 8.87 49.17 40.03
C VAL A 488 8.42 48.61 41.38
N ALA A 489 7.94 47.36 41.40
CA ALA A 489 7.51 46.68 42.62
C ALA A 489 8.23 45.33 42.73
N VAL A 490 9.06 45.17 43.76
CA VAL A 490 9.81 43.95 43.98
C VAL A 490 9.56 43.47 45.41
N GLY A 491 8.83 42.36 45.55
CA GLY A 491 8.46 41.77 46.82
C GLY A 491 7.02 41.31 46.84
N TYR A 492 6.66 40.44 47.81
CA TYR A 492 5.28 40.00 48.07
C TYR A 492 4.40 41.22 48.35
N GLU A 493 3.30 41.40 47.58
CA GLU A 493 2.36 42.52 47.69
C GLU A 493 2.99 43.94 47.63
N ALA A 494 4.19 44.11 47.05
CA ALA A 494 4.75 45.45 46.85
C ALA A 494 3.85 46.24 45.89
N LEU A 495 3.51 47.51 46.25
CA LEU A 495 2.62 48.39 45.48
C LEU A 495 1.28 47.71 45.09
N ASN A 496 0.77 46.80 45.93
CA ASN A 496 -0.39 45.95 45.56
C ASN A 496 -1.65 46.78 45.22
N LEU A 497 -1.96 47.84 46.02
CA LEU A 497 -3.15 48.69 45.86
C LEU A 497 -2.91 49.90 44.94
N ASN A 498 -1.73 50.03 44.32
CA ASN A 498 -1.47 51.10 43.36
C ASN A 498 -2.40 50.97 42.16
N SER A 499 -3.31 51.91 41.93
CA SER A 499 -4.28 51.83 40.86
C SER A 499 -3.90 52.64 39.61
N THR A 500 -3.60 53.92 39.80
CA THR A 500 -3.34 54.88 38.71
C THR A 500 -2.04 55.63 38.86
N ALA A 501 -1.38 55.52 40.00
CA ALA A 501 -0.16 56.29 40.29
C ALA A 501 1.04 55.76 39.49
N SER A 502 1.91 56.69 39.10
CA SER A 502 3.06 56.41 38.25
C SER A 502 4.39 56.74 38.92
N ASN A 503 5.50 56.21 38.39
CA ASN A 503 6.85 56.48 38.78
C ASN A 503 7.18 56.10 40.24
N ASN A 504 6.53 55.12 40.82
CA ASN A 504 6.80 54.64 42.17
C ASN A 504 7.78 53.48 42.17
N THR A 505 8.64 53.41 43.17
CA THR A 505 9.57 52.28 43.40
C THR A 505 9.33 51.71 44.80
N GLY A 506 8.80 50.48 44.87
CA GLY A 506 8.61 49.71 46.10
C GLY A 506 9.49 48.47 46.11
N LEU A 507 10.49 48.39 46.97
CA LEU A 507 11.37 47.23 47.11
C LEU A 507 11.30 46.66 48.55
N GLY A 508 10.68 45.51 48.69
CA GLY A 508 10.51 44.80 49.95
C GLY A 508 9.12 44.19 50.13
N TYR A 509 8.96 43.30 51.11
CA TYR A 509 7.67 42.73 51.50
C TYR A 509 6.67 43.87 51.82
N GLN A 510 5.57 43.97 51.09
CA GLN A 510 4.52 44.98 51.27
C GLN A 510 4.98 46.45 51.21
N ALA A 511 6.13 46.76 50.60
CA ALA A 511 6.57 48.15 50.40
C ALA A 511 5.56 48.91 49.54
N LEU A 512 5.12 50.12 50.01
CA LEU A 512 4.07 50.95 49.40
C LEU A 512 2.74 50.18 49.12
N LYS A 513 2.39 49.19 49.93
CA LYS A 513 1.24 48.33 49.66
C LYS A 513 -0.06 49.13 49.51
N ALA A 514 -0.36 50.07 50.38
CA ALA A 514 -1.59 50.84 50.37
C ALA A 514 -1.53 52.13 49.50
N ASN A 515 -0.45 52.38 48.79
CA ASN A 515 -0.38 53.50 47.87
C ASN A 515 -1.41 53.37 46.74
N THR A 516 -2.32 54.32 46.59
CA THR A 516 -3.35 54.29 45.55
C THR A 516 -3.10 55.32 44.46
N THR A 517 -2.80 56.58 44.81
CA THR A 517 -2.66 57.72 43.90
C THR A 517 -1.37 58.49 44.07
N GLY A 518 -0.56 58.22 45.10
CA GLY A 518 0.75 58.89 45.32
C GLY A 518 1.75 58.53 44.24
N ALA A 519 2.32 59.51 43.55
CA ALA A 519 3.30 59.33 42.49
C ALA A 519 4.72 59.67 42.92
N ALA A 520 5.72 59.17 42.23
CA ALA A 520 7.14 59.45 42.41
C ALA A 520 7.70 59.09 43.80
N ASN A 521 7.15 58.10 44.46
CA ASN A 521 7.59 57.60 45.77
C ASN A 521 8.68 56.53 45.60
N VAL A 522 9.62 56.53 46.54
CA VAL A 522 10.64 55.47 46.67
C VAL A 522 10.58 54.90 48.07
N ALA A 523 10.32 53.60 48.20
CA ALA A 523 10.29 52.86 49.45
C ALA A 523 11.15 51.60 49.37
N VAL A 524 12.08 51.45 50.25
CA VAL A 524 12.99 50.29 50.33
C VAL A 524 12.97 49.72 51.75
N GLY A 525 12.56 48.48 51.85
CA GLY A 525 12.46 47.76 53.13
C GLY A 525 11.09 47.11 53.34
N THR A 526 11.01 46.17 54.29
CA THR A 526 9.75 45.52 54.68
C THR A 526 8.75 46.55 55.18
N GLN A 527 7.54 46.60 54.61
CA GLN A 527 6.45 47.52 54.96
C GLN A 527 6.88 49.03 54.94
N ALA A 528 7.92 49.36 54.18
CA ALA A 528 8.30 50.75 54.02
C ALA A 528 7.19 51.53 53.31
N LEU A 529 6.71 52.64 53.90
CA LEU A 529 5.60 53.46 53.40
C LEU A 529 4.33 52.65 53.07
N ASP A 530 4.03 51.60 53.84
CA ASP A 530 2.90 50.66 53.55
C ASP A 530 1.52 51.32 53.65
N ALA A 531 1.38 52.42 54.38
CA ALA A 531 0.17 53.21 54.60
C ALA A 531 0.19 54.62 53.94
N ASN A 532 1.01 54.85 52.93
CA ASN A 532 1.11 56.15 52.24
C ASN A 532 -0.09 56.45 51.34
#